data_60651918897f5eed16cdb63df5210472
#
_entry.id   60651918897f5eed16cdb63df5210472
#
_cell.length_a   1.000
_cell.length_b   1.000
_cell.length_c   1.000
_cell.angle_alpha   90.00
_cell.angle_beta   90.00
_cell.angle_gamma   90.00
#
_symmetry.space_group_name_H-M   'P 1'
#
loop_
_entity.id
_entity.type
_entity.pdbx_description
1 polymer ?
#
loop_
_entity_poly.entity_id
_entity_poly.type
_entity_poly.pdbx_seq_one_letter_code
_entity_poly.pdbx_strand_id
1 'polypeptide(L)'
;MLLAAWACSNDEVAVSQLAQSFHGAMVEQEHVQIVYSDSGLAKIRVVAGLMEDYSEDAEVPRQVFRQGFRVSILDARGLETGYLKADKAVRRMSDQVWVLTGDVQVLQDGGNALYTSAMEWDRLKQEFRSESEVRILDKGEEVQGKGFVAREDLSQYTIFAVSGHFEGDENNLQ
;
A
#
# COMPACT_ATOMS: atom_id res chain seq x y z
N MET A 1 -57.25 -35.97 -7.16
CA MET A 1 -56.61 -35.14 -6.14
C MET A 1 -55.40 -34.49 -6.79
N LEU A 2 -55.57 -33.25 -7.30
CA LEU A 2 -54.51 -32.51 -8.03
C LEU A 2 -53.74 -31.66 -7.01
N LEU A 3 -52.49 -31.97 -6.79
CA LEU A 3 -51.58 -31.11 -6.00
C LEU A 3 -50.98 -30.04 -6.93
N ALA A 4 -51.42 -28.79 -6.75
CA ALA A 4 -50.81 -27.64 -7.40
C ALA A 4 -49.50 -27.29 -6.65
N ALA A 5 -48.35 -27.54 -7.27
CA ALA A 5 -47.04 -27.07 -6.80
C ALA A 5 -46.93 -25.56 -7.16
N TRP A 6 -46.99 -24.70 -6.15
CA TRP A 6 -46.65 -23.30 -6.32
C TRP A 6 -45.13 -23.18 -6.30
N ALA A 7 -44.51 -23.02 -7.46
CA ALA A 7 -43.11 -22.66 -7.58
C ALA A 7 -42.96 -21.16 -7.28
N CYS A 8 -42.16 -20.81 -6.28
CA CYS A 8 -41.70 -19.43 -6.08
C CYS A 8 -40.77 -19.06 -7.24
N SER A 9 -41.21 -18.17 -8.12
CA SER A 9 -40.31 -17.57 -9.12
C SER A 9 -39.67 -16.34 -8.51
N ASN A 10 -38.35 -16.35 -8.37
CA ASN A 10 -37.59 -15.14 -8.10
C ASN A 10 -37.60 -14.27 -9.37
N ASP A 11 -37.86 -12.99 -9.20
CA ASP A 11 -37.78 -12.01 -10.28
C ASP A 11 -36.30 -11.72 -10.57
N GLU A 12 -35.76 -12.32 -11.64
CA GLU A 12 -34.37 -12.16 -12.08
C GLU A 12 -34.03 -10.69 -12.38
N VAL A 13 -35.00 -9.87 -12.78
CA VAL A 13 -34.79 -8.45 -13.05
C VAL A 13 -34.59 -7.67 -11.76
N ALA A 14 -35.34 -7.98 -10.70
CA ALA A 14 -35.18 -7.34 -9.41
C ALA A 14 -33.85 -7.72 -8.75
N VAL A 15 -33.40 -8.97 -8.89
CA VAL A 15 -32.11 -9.44 -8.38
C VAL A 15 -30.94 -8.77 -9.14
N SER A 16 -31.05 -8.64 -10.47
CA SER A 16 -30.01 -7.98 -11.28
C SER A 16 -29.91 -6.47 -11.01
N GLN A 17 -31.03 -5.80 -10.74
CA GLN A 17 -31.04 -4.37 -10.37
C GLN A 17 -30.43 -4.13 -8.98
N LEU A 18 -30.66 -5.02 -8.03
CA LEU A 18 -30.01 -4.97 -6.71
C LEU A 18 -28.49 -5.19 -6.81
N ALA A 19 -28.05 -6.12 -7.65
CA ALA A 19 -26.63 -6.36 -7.88
C ALA A 19 -25.90 -5.16 -8.55
N GLN A 20 -26.59 -4.45 -9.44
CA GLN A 20 -26.03 -3.26 -10.12
C GLN A 20 -25.94 -2.01 -9.23
N SER A 21 -26.64 -1.96 -8.11
CA SER A 21 -26.66 -0.81 -7.19
C SER A 21 -25.84 -1.03 -5.90
N PHE A 22 -25.17 -2.17 -5.75
CA PHE A 22 -24.39 -2.44 -4.55
C PHE A 22 -22.99 -1.82 -4.66
N HIS A 23 -22.79 -0.69 -3.99
CA HIS A 23 -21.50 0.00 -3.88
C HIS A 23 -20.82 -0.23 -2.52
N GLY A 24 -21.30 -1.18 -1.73
CA GLY A 24 -20.71 -1.55 -0.44
C GLY A 24 -19.50 -2.47 -0.56
N ALA A 25 -18.74 -2.60 0.53
CA ALA A 25 -17.75 -3.65 0.64
C ALA A 25 -18.43 -5.02 0.63
N MET A 26 -17.94 -5.96 -0.18
CA MET A 26 -18.44 -7.34 -0.18
C MET A 26 -17.96 -8.13 1.03
N VAL A 27 -16.76 -7.81 1.48
CA VAL A 27 -16.12 -8.42 2.66
C VAL A 27 -15.53 -7.31 3.50
N GLU A 28 -15.81 -7.36 4.80
CA GLU A 28 -15.18 -6.54 5.81
C GLU A 28 -14.53 -7.45 6.84
N GLN A 29 -13.25 -7.24 7.12
CA GLN A 29 -12.48 -8.05 8.06
C GLN A 29 -11.73 -7.14 9.02
N GLU A 30 -11.90 -7.40 10.32
CA GLU A 30 -11.14 -6.75 11.38
C GLU A 30 -9.88 -7.53 11.73
N HIS A 31 -8.84 -6.84 12.21
CA HIS A 31 -7.59 -7.44 12.69
C HIS A 31 -6.94 -8.37 11.66
N VAL A 32 -6.82 -7.88 10.43
CA VAL A 32 -6.31 -8.68 9.29
C VAL A 32 -4.83 -8.94 9.45
N GLN A 33 -4.44 -10.20 9.26
CA GLN A 33 -3.04 -10.60 9.07
C GLN A 33 -2.94 -11.52 7.87
N ILE A 34 -2.14 -11.11 6.87
CA ILE A 34 -1.85 -11.91 5.67
C ILE A 34 -0.37 -12.22 5.66
N VAL A 35 -0.01 -13.50 5.47
CA VAL A 35 1.39 -13.93 5.36
C VAL A 35 1.62 -14.54 3.99
N TYR A 36 2.56 -13.97 3.26
CA TYR A 36 3.04 -14.52 1.99
C TYR A 36 4.30 -15.32 2.25
N SER A 37 4.26 -16.58 1.83
CA SER A 37 5.37 -17.51 1.99
C SER A 37 5.90 -17.92 0.61
N ASP A 38 7.21 -18.13 0.54
CA ASP A 38 7.88 -18.75 -0.59
C ASP A 38 8.76 -19.88 -0.08
N SER A 39 8.63 -21.06 -0.74
CA SER A 39 9.38 -22.28 -0.38
C SER A 39 9.28 -22.64 1.11
N GLY A 40 8.09 -22.43 1.71
CA GLY A 40 7.81 -22.73 3.12
C GLY A 40 8.32 -21.69 4.12
N LEU A 41 8.96 -20.60 3.68
CA LEU A 41 9.43 -19.51 4.52
C LEU A 41 8.55 -18.28 4.34
N ALA A 42 8.08 -17.71 5.46
CA ALA A 42 7.36 -16.44 5.44
C ALA A 42 8.32 -15.33 4.94
N LYS A 43 7.89 -14.59 3.92
CA LYS A 43 8.68 -13.51 3.30
C LYS A 43 8.10 -12.14 3.61
N ILE A 44 6.77 -12.05 3.63
CA ILE A 44 6.05 -10.78 3.83
C ILE A 44 4.90 -11.04 4.80
N ARG A 45 4.72 -10.13 5.73
CA ARG A 45 3.54 -10.07 6.61
C ARG A 45 2.85 -8.75 6.43
N VAL A 46 1.55 -8.78 6.11
CA VAL A 46 0.69 -7.60 6.04
C VAL A 46 -0.26 -7.60 7.23
N VAL A 47 -0.37 -6.47 7.90
CA VAL A 47 -1.28 -6.28 9.04
C VAL A 47 -2.08 -5.00 8.83
N ALA A 48 -3.38 -5.06 9.14
CA ALA A 48 -4.27 -3.90 9.18
C ALA A 48 -5.35 -4.07 10.25
N GLY A 49 -5.83 -2.98 10.82
CA GLY A 49 -6.95 -3.03 11.77
C GLY A 49 -8.27 -3.39 11.11
N LEU A 50 -8.48 -2.93 9.88
CA LEU A 50 -9.69 -3.19 9.08
C LEU A 50 -9.32 -3.32 7.60
N MET A 51 -9.89 -4.31 6.92
CA MET A 51 -9.85 -4.45 5.47
C MET A 51 -11.28 -4.49 4.91
N GLU A 52 -11.53 -3.70 3.90
CA GLU A 52 -12.78 -3.67 3.13
C GLU A 52 -12.46 -4.09 1.68
N ASP A 53 -13.17 -5.09 1.17
CA ASP A 53 -12.97 -5.61 -0.19
C ASP A 53 -14.10 -5.13 -1.11
N TYR A 54 -13.75 -4.37 -2.12
CA TYR A 54 -14.58 -3.86 -3.20
C TYR A 54 -14.14 -4.44 -4.55
N SER A 55 -13.64 -5.67 -4.58
CA SER A 55 -13.09 -6.29 -5.80
C SER A 55 -14.12 -6.50 -6.90
N GLU A 56 -15.41 -6.58 -6.55
CA GLU A 56 -16.52 -6.70 -7.49
C GLU A 56 -17.20 -5.37 -7.83
N ASP A 57 -16.67 -4.23 -7.35
CA ASP A 57 -17.11 -2.93 -7.81
C ASP A 57 -16.80 -2.79 -9.31
N ALA A 58 -17.85 -2.63 -10.13
CA ALA A 58 -17.74 -2.63 -11.59
C ALA A 58 -16.94 -1.44 -12.14
N GLU A 59 -16.87 -0.33 -11.39
CA GLU A 59 -16.20 0.89 -11.82
C GLU A 59 -14.76 0.97 -11.29
N VAL A 60 -14.57 0.68 -10.01
CA VAL A 60 -13.27 0.84 -9.33
C VAL A 60 -12.98 -0.35 -8.40
N PRO A 61 -12.61 -1.51 -8.95
CA PRO A 61 -12.27 -2.67 -8.13
C PRO A 61 -11.04 -2.39 -7.28
N ARG A 62 -11.19 -2.50 -5.95
CA ARG A 62 -10.16 -2.12 -4.98
C ARG A 62 -10.29 -2.87 -3.65
N GLN A 63 -9.20 -2.88 -2.90
CA GLN A 63 -9.19 -3.24 -1.49
C GLN A 63 -8.73 -2.03 -0.67
N VAL A 64 -9.38 -1.78 0.45
CA VAL A 64 -9.08 -0.65 1.34
C VAL A 64 -8.65 -1.19 2.69
N PHE A 65 -7.50 -0.75 3.17
CA PHE A 65 -6.95 -1.09 4.48
C PHE A 65 -6.95 0.17 5.35
N ARG A 66 -7.54 0.09 6.54
CA ARG A 66 -7.71 1.21 7.49
C ARG A 66 -7.25 0.82 8.88
N GLN A 67 -7.21 1.81 9.79
CA GLN A 67 -6.82 1.66 11.19
C GLN A 67 -5.38 1.12 11.33
N GLY A 68 -4.50 1.71 10.52
CA GLY A 68 -3.12 1.29 10.37
C GLY A 68 -2.96 0.22 9.28
N PHE A 69 -1.86 0.35 8.55
CA PHE A 69 -1.43 -0.60 7.54
C PHE A 69 0.08 -0.80 7.67
N ARG A 70 0.52 -2.06 7.74
CA ARG A 70 1.94 -2.39 7.82
C ARG A 70 2.26 -3.60 6.96
N VAL A 71 3.30 -3.47 6.16
CA VAL A 71 3.94 -4.57 5.43
C VAL A 71 5.32 -4.77 6.04
N SER A 72 5.59 -5.96 6.58
CA SER A 72 6.89 -6.34 7.13
C SER A 72 7.60 -7.27 6.15
N ILE A 73 8.88 -7.00 5.89
CA ILE A 73 9.78 -7.87 5.14
C ILE A 73 10.51 -8.76 6.16
N LEU A 74 10.50 -10.07 5.92
CA LEU A 74 11.04 -11.04 6.87
C LEU A 74 12.24 -11.79 6.29
N ASP A 75 13.25 -12.00 7.12
CA ASP A 75 14.39 -12.87 6.81
C ASP A 75 14.02 -14.37 6.92
N ALA A 76 14.97 -15.25 6.64
CA ALA A 76 14.77 -16.70 6.73
C ALA A 76 14.46 -17.21 8.15
N ARG A 77 14.73 -16.41 9.19
CA ARG A 77 14.42 -16.71 10.60
C ARG A 77 13.07 -16.13 11.03
N GLY A 78 12.36 -15.41 10.13
CA GLY A 78 11.10 -14.75 10.41
C GLY A 78 11.25 -13.40 11.15
N LEU A 79 12.47 -12.87 11.24
CA LEU A 79 12.73 -11.55 11.82
C LEU A 79 12.46 -10.45 10.79
N GLU A 80 11.86 -9.35 11.23
CA GLU A 80 11.62 -8.18 10.38
C GLU A 80 12.96 -7.49 10.07
N THR A 81 13.26 -7.32 8.79
CA THR A 81 14.45 -6.63 8.28
C THR A 81 14.10 -5.27 7.68
N GLY A 82 12.84 -5.07 7.30
CA GLY A 82 12.35 -3.81 6.78
C GLY A 82 10.83 -3.75 6.87
N TYR A 83 10.27 -2.56 6.72
CA TYR A 83 8.82 -2.37 6.68
C TYR A 83 8.39 -1.18 5.85
N LEU A 84 7.12 -1.22 5.45
CA LEU A 84 6.35 -0.10 4.97
C LEU A 84 5.12 0.05 5.87
N LYS A 85 4.80 1.26 6.34
CA LYS A 85 3.58 1.54 7.09
C LYS A 85 2.89 2.80 6.59
N ALA A 86 1.59 2.89 6.86
CA ALA A 86 0.73 4.05 6.60
C ALA A 86 -0.51 3.99 7.51
N ASP A 87 -1.24 5.09 7.63
CA ASP A 87 -2.54 5.07 8.32
C ASP A 87 -3.60 4.35 7.49
N LYS A 88 -3.52 4.50 6.16
CA LYS A 88 -4.44 3.90 5.21
C LYS A 88 -3.71 3.46 3.94
N ALA A 89 -4.12 2.31 3.38
CA ALA A 89 -3.70 1.86 2.07
C ALA A 89 -4.91 1.49 1.21
N VAL A 90 -4.84 1.80 -0.08
CA VAL A 90 -5.83 1.39 -1.08
C VAL A 90 -5.08 0.65 -2.19
N ARG A 91 -5.40 -0.62 -2.38
CA ARG A 91 -4.90 -1.42 -3.50
C ARG A 91 -5.87 -1.29 -4.67
N ARG A 92 -5.44 -0.72 -5.76
CA ARG A 92 -6.17 -0.75 -7.04
C ARG A 92 -5.93 -2.11 -7.70
N MET A 93 -7.03 -2.77 -8.08
CA MET A 93 -6.93 -4.11 -8.68
C MET A 93 -6.55 -4.07 -10.15
N SER A 94 -6.85 -2.95 -10.84
CA SER A 94 -6.66 -2.78 -12.28
C SER A 94 -5.18 -2.72 -12.70
N ASP A 95 -4.33 -2.08 -11.90
CA ASP A 95 -2.93 -1.77 -12.24
C ASP A 95 -1.92 -2.20 -11.17
N GLN A 96 -2.38 -2.89 -10.12
CA GLN A 96 -1.56 -3.36 -9.01
C GLN A 96 -0.84 -2.24 -8.23
N VAL A 97 -1.35 -1.00 -8.32
CA VAL A 97 -0.83 0.15 -7.59
C VAL A 97 -1.47 0.23 -6.21
N TRP A 98 -0.64 0.51 -5.21
CA TRP A 98 -1.06 0.82 -3.85
C TRP A 98 -0.95 2.32 -3.61
N VAL A 99 -2.02 2.93 -3.15
CA VAL A 99 -2.03 4.34 -2.71
C VAL A 99 -2.00 4.34 -1.19
N LEU A 100 -0.93 4.92 -0.63
CA LEU A 100 -0.67 4.99 0.81
C LEU A 100 -0.83 6.42 1.28
N THR A 101 -1.51 6.62 2.41
CA THR A 101 -1.76 7.94 2.97
C THR A 101 -1.69 7.93 4.50
N GLY A 102 -1.24 9.05 5.06
CA GLY A 102 -1.07 9.27 6.51
C GLY A 102 0.16 8.56 7.07
N ASP A 103 1.09 9.32 7.64
CA ASP A 103 2.34 8.86 8.28
C ASP A 103 3.03 7.71 7.52
N VAL A 104 3.24 7.92 6.22
CA VAL A 104 3.85 6.89 5.36
C VAL A 104 5.34 6.79 5.67
N GLN A 105 5.79 5.59 6.01
CA GLN A 105 7.19 5.31 6.32
C GLN A 105 7.64 4.03 5.61
N VAL A 106 8.82 4.07 5.03
CA VAL A 106 9.53 2.89 4.52
C VAL A 106 10.85 2.81 5.26
N LEU A 107 11.16 1.65 5.80
CA LEU A 107 12.46 1.34 6.36
C LEU A 107 13.01 0.09 5.66
N GLN A 108 14.24 0.17 5.19
CA GLN A 108 14.94 -0.94 4.56
C GLN A 108 16.04 -1.50 5.47
N ASP A 109 16.45 -2.71 5.19
CA ASP A 109 17.63 -3.31 5.81
C ASP A 109 18.87 -2.41 5.53
N GLY A 110 19.67 -2.16 6.56
CA GLY A 110 20.80 -1.21 6.47
C GLY A 110 20.46 0.23 6.90
N GLY A 111 19.21 0.52 7.26
CA GLY A 111 18.81 1.80 7.87
C GLY A 111 18.42 2.89 6.90
N ASN A 112 18.34 2.61 5.59
CA ASN A 112 17.76 3.54 4.63
C ASN A 112 16.26 3.68 4.90
N ALA A 113 15.76 4.92 4.93
CA ALA A 113 14.37 5.20 5.25
C ALA A 113 13.78 6.33 4.40
N LEU A 114 12.46 6.27 4.19
CA LEU A 114 11.67 7.29 3.52
C LEU A 114 10.45 7.63 4.37
N TYR A 115 10.16 8.94 4.48
CA TYR A 115 9.02 9.48 5.20
C TYR A 115 8.28 10.47 4.32
N THR A 116 6.96 10.32 4.23
CA THR A 116 6.08 11.21 3.46
C THR A 116 4.64 11.15 3.99
N SER A 117 3.79 12.07 3.59
CA SER A 117 2.37 12.04 3.95
C SER A 117 1.51 11.18 3.02
N ALA A 118 1.97 10.97 1.78
CA ALA A 118 1.27 10.15 0.80
C ALA A 118 2.24 9.67 -0.28
N MET A 119 2.01 8.46 -0.81
CA MET A 119 2.73 7.96 -1.98
C MET A 119 1.95 6.88 -2.72
N GLU A 120 2.29 6.67 -3.97
CA GLU A 120 1.93 5.48 -4.75
C GLU A 120 3.08 4.48 -4.74
N TRP A 121 2.74 3.21 -4.62
CA TRP A 121 3.64 2.08 -4.74
C TRP A 121 3.22 1.22 -5.92
N ASP A 122 3.96 1.31 -7.01
CA ASP A 122 3.76 0.51 -8.21
C ASP A 122 4.55 -0.80 -8.09
N ARG A 123 3.85 -1.88 -7.78
CA ARG A 123 4.44 -3.21 -7.59
C ARG A 123 5.06 -3.78 -8.86
N LEU A 124 4.52 -3.45 -10.02
CA LEU A 124 5.02 -3.97 -11.30
C LEU A 124 6.32 -3.28 -11.70
N LYS A 125 6.44 -1.97 -11.40
CA LYS A 125 7.66 -1.20 -11.66
C LYS A 125 8.68 -1.29 -10.53
N GLN A 126 8.27 -1.80 -9.36
CA GLN A 126 9.07 -1.80 -8.14
C GLN A 126 9.51 -0.37 -7.75
N GLU A 127 8.54 0.55 -7.75
CA GLU A 127 8.79 1.98 -7.63
C GLU A 127 7.81 2.64 -6.66
N PHE A 128 8.34 3.55 -5.85
CA PHE A 128 7.57 4.52 -5.07
C PHE A 128 7.57 5.86 -5.77
N ARG A 129 6.45 6.59 -5.74
CA ARG A 129 6.36 7.95 -6.23
C ARG A 129 5.37 8.80 -5.43
N SER A 130 5.62 10.10 -5.39
CA SER A 130 4.73 11.08 -4.78
C SER A 130 5.02 12.49 -5.28
N GLU A 131 4.03 13.37 -5.15
CA GLU A 131 4.17 14.82 -5.29
C GLU A 131 4.24 15.53 -3.92
N SER A 132 4.10 14.77 -2.84
CA SER A 132 4.15 15.26 -1.47
C SER A 132 5.58 15.60 -1.03
N GLU A 133 5.70 16.26 0.11
CA GLU A 133 7.00 16.41 0.78
C GLU A 133 7.56 15.04 1.18
N VAL A 134 8.87 14.92 1.08
CA VAL A 134 9.61 13.70 1.39
C VAL A 134 10.85 14.02 2.20
N ARG A 135 11.17 13.12 3.11
CA ARG A 135 12.44 13.05 3.82
C ARG A 135 13.03 11.66 3.63
N ILE A 136 14.23 11.59 3.09
CA ILE A 136 14.95 10.33 2.84
C ILE A 136 16.21 10.34 3.69
N LEU A 137 16.43 9.23 4.40
CA LEU A 137 17.69 8.90 5.08
C LEU A 137 18.41 7.87 4.21
N ASP A 138 19.61 8.18 3.77
CA ASP A 138 20.49 7.30 2.99
C ASP A 138 21.88 7.28 3.62
N LYS A 139 22.28 6.12 4.14
CA LYS A 139 23.61 5.92 4.78
C LYS A 139 23.97 6.94 5.86
N GLY A 140 22.95 7.44 6.56
CA GLY A 140 23.11 8.45 7.62
C GLY A 140 23.03 9.90 7.16
N GLU A 141 22.94 10.15 5.86
CA GLU A 141 22.67 11.47 5.30
C GLU A 141 21.16 11.68 5.15
N GLU A 142 20.69 12.90 5.43
CA GLU A 142 19.29 13.26 5.30
C GLU A 142 19.10 14.23 4.14
N VAL A 143 18.17 13.87 3.23
CA VAL A 143 17.74 14.72 2.13
C VAL A 143 16.24 14.98 2.23
N GLN A 144 15.84 16.23 2.07
CA GLN A 144 14.43 16.65 2.09
C GLN A 144 14.07 17.34 0.78
N GLY A 145 12.78 17.25 0.41
CA GLY A 145 12.27 17.95 -0.75
C GLY A 145 10.81 17.66 -1.02
N LYS A 146 10.35 18.07 -2.19
CA LYS A 146 8.97 17.89 -2.63
C LYS A 146 8.92 17.17 -3.95
N GLY A 147 8.09 16.12 -4.00
CA GLY A 147 7.94 15.24 -5.14
C GLY A 147 9.15 14.34 -5.34
N PHE A 148 8.91 13.04 -5.48
CA PHE A 148 9.99 12.06 -5.66
C PHE A 148 9.55 10.85 -6.49
N VAL A 149 10.56 10.18 -7.03
CA VAL A 149 10.51 8.79 -7.52
C VAL A 149 11.67 8.04 -6.88
N ALA A 150 11.41 6.86 -6.35
CA ALA A 150 12.41 6.01 -5.72
C ALA A 150 12.18 4.55 -6.06
N ARG A 151 13.24 3.75 -6.15
CA ARG A 151 13.10 2.29 -6.22
C ARG A 151 12.53 1.74 -4.89
N GLU A 152 11.85 0.61 -4.97
CA GLU A 152 11.25 -0.06 -3.81
C GLU A 152 12.29 -0.39 -2.72
N ASP A 153 13.52 -0.68 -3.10
CA ASP A 153 14.65 -0.96 -2.22
C ASP A 153 15.42 0.28 -1.73
N LEU A 154 14.96 1.49 -2.10
CA LEU A 154 15.58 2.79 -1.84
C LEU A 154 17.04 2.90 -2.32
N SER A 155 17.52 2.02 -3.20
CA SER A 155 18.88 2.05 -3.76
C SER A 155 19.13 3.23 -4.69
N GLN A 156 18.07 3.76 -5.31
CA GLN A 156 18.09 4.92 -6.18
C GLN A 156 16.83 5.75 -5.97
N TYR A 157 16.99 7.07 -5.93
CA TYR A 157 15.87 8.00 -5.84
C TYR A 157 16.18 9.32 -6.54
N THR A 158 15.13 10.03 -6.92
CA THR A 158 15.18 11.39 -7.46
C THR A 158 14.15 12.23 -6.72
N ILE A 159 14.57 13.39 -6.19
CA ILE A 159 13.70 14.39 -5.57
C ILE A 159 13.60 15.57 -6.53
N PHE A 160 12.38 16.01 -6.88
CA PHE A 160 12.19 17.02 -7.93
C PHE A 160 12.47 18.44 -7.45
N ALA A 161 12.16 18.75 -6.20
CA ALA A 161 12.45 20.05 -5.59
C ALA A 161 13.10 19.82 -4.23
N VAL A 162 14.43 19.84 -4.20
CA VAL A 162 15.21 19.66 -2.96
C VAL A 162 15.08 20.91 -2.11
N SER A 163 14.72 20.73 -0.83
CA SER A 163 14.72 21.76 0.20
C SER A 163 15.73 21.36 1.28
N GLY A 164 16.88 22.01 1.35
CA GLY A 164 17.90 21.69 2.35
C GLY A 164 18.97 22.79 2.38
N HIS A 165 19.52 23.00 3.57
CA HIS A 165 20.71 23.83 3.75
C HIS A 165 21.90 22.91 3.46
N PHE A 166 22.60 23.11 2.33
CA PHE A 166 23.90 22.53 2.13
C PHE A 166 24.89 23.37 2.92
N GLU A 167 25.35 22.91 4.06
CA GLU A 167 26.59 23.42 4.66
C GLU A 167 27.75 22.98 3.77
N GLY A 168 28.07 23.79 2.76
CA GLY A 168 29.31 23.63 2.01
C GLY A 168 30.48 23.97 2.93
N ASP A 169 31.36 23.02 3.19
CA ASP A 169 32.67 23.27 3.80
C ASP A 169 33.47 24.18 2.86
N GLU A 170 33.47 25.48 3.13
CA GLU A 170 34.28 26.48 2.42
C GLU A 170 35.79 26.39 2.74
N ASN A 171 36.29 25.31 3.29
CA ASN A 171 37.67 25.20 3.78
C ASN A 171 38.62 24.44 2.87
N ASN A 172 38.43 24.33 1.58
CA ASN A 172 39.44 23.77 0.67
C ASN A 172 39.78 24.64 -0.55
N LEU A 173 40.03 25.94 -0.32
CA LEU A 173 40.71 26.81 -1.28
C LEU A 173 41.85 27.56 -0.59
N GLN A 174 42.94 26.85 -0.30
CA GLN A 174 44.30 27.40 -0.14
C GLN A 174 45.31 26.48 -0.76
#